data_cdc4e968ea36215f39bc5ca6fa40977f
#
_entry.id   cdc4e968ea36215f39bc5ca6fa40977f
#
_cell.length_a   1.000
_cell.length_b   1.000
_cell.length_c   1.000
_cell.angle_alpha   90.00
_cell.angle_beta   90.00
_cell.angle_gamma   90.00
#
_symmetry.space_group_name_H-M   'P 1'
#
loop_
_entity.id
_entity.type
_entity.pdbx_description
1 polymer ?
#
loop_
_entity_poly.entity_id
_entity_poly.type
_entity_poly.pdbx_seq_one_letter_code
_entity_poly.pdbx_strand_id
1 'polypeptide(L)'
;MRFSQVDFVDDSEVSAALFGTVERWAREKGCDQVHGPLGFTDMDREGMLVEGFDRRSLFFTNYNAPYYLEHLTRLGYRKDVDWIEYRITVPEPGGAEAERLHKLSEFILKRKHLHVATVHHKSEYGPFVRQVFELVNAAYAPLYGVVELSDEQIERYANKFIPLVDPDFVCFVVDEQDQLVAFGVTALDPSVALKHSDGRLFPFGWAEVLNDLHHSDTLIMLLTAVRPDLQTEGINAVMMDHVCQSCNRHGVRFAETGPMLELNDHILAQWKRLEKEQHKRRRCFIKDLDLSLIHISEPTRP
;
A
#
# COMPACT_ATOMS: atom_id res chain seq x y z
N MET A 1 2.24 18.75 12.18
CA MET A 1 3.05 18.77 10.93
C MET A 1 3.39 17.35 10.52
N ARG A 2 3.39 17.01 9.21
CA ARG A 2 3.87 15.70 8.71
C ARG A 2 5.30 15.81 8.20
N PHE A 3 6.10 14.74 8.39
CA PHE A 3 7.34 14.51 7.67
C PHE A 3 7.24 13.20 6.88
N SER A 4 7.94 13.15 5.73
CA SER A 4 8.05 11.96 4.88
C SER A 4 9.51 11.75 4.49
N GLN A 5 9.82 10.63 3.84
CA GLN A 5 11.11 10.37 3.20
C GLN A 5 12.35 10.77 4.03
N VAL A 6 12.35 10.41 5.30
CA VAL A 6 13.48 10.67 6.19
C VAL A 6 14.59 9.66 5.95
N ASP A 7 15.83 10.16 5.85
CA ASP A 7 17.05 9.35 5.75
C ASP A 7 18.19 10.02 6.49
N PHE A 8 18.97 9.27 7.27
CA PHE A 8 20.11 9.77 8.05
C PHE A 8 21.07 8.63 8.41
N VAL A 9 22.33 9.00 8.64
CA VAL A 9 23.37 8.08 9.11
C VAL A 9 23.21 7.76 10.60
N ASP A 10 23.80 6.66 11.07
CA ASP A 10 23.77 6.26 12.49
C ASP A 10 24.62 7.20 13.35
N ASP A 11 24.12 8.42 13.50
CA ASP A 11 24.72 9.50 14.30
C ASP A 11 23.61 10.25 15.05
N SER A 12 23.75 10.30 16.37
CA SER A 12 22.76 10.92 17.24
C SER A 12 22.70 12.45 17.10
N GLU A 13 23.80 13.12 16.77
CA GLU A 13 23.81 14.57 16.56
C GLU A 13 23.14 14.93 15.24
N VAL A 14 23.37 14.12 14.18
CA VAL A 14 22.74 14.29 12.88
C VAL A 14 21.22 14.11 13.00
N SER A 15 20.77 13.03 13.63
CA SER A 15 19.33 12.79 13.81
C SER A 15 18.67 13.86 14.67
N ALA A 16 19.32 14.30 15.77
CA ALA A 16 18.83 15.36 16.63
C ALA A 16 18.72 16.70 15.89
N ALA A 17 19.72 17.06 15.07
CA ALA A 17 19.69 18.28 14.27
C ALA A 17 18.59 18.26 13.20
N LEU A 18 18.41 17.11 12.53
CA LEU A 18 17.38 16.93 11.50
C LEU A 18 15.98 17.08 12.09
N PHE A 19 15.64 16.27 13.10
CA PHE A 19 14.32 16.29 13.72
C PHE A 19 14.08 17.59 14.52
N GLY A 20 15.10 18.12 15.18
CA GLY A 20 15.01 19.42 15.85
C GLY A 20 14.69 20.58 14.90
N THR A 21 15.15 20.50 13.65
CA THR A 21 14.81 21.48 12.60
C THR A 21 13.34 21.34 12.19
N VAL A 22 12.84 20.14 12.00
CA VAL A 22 11.43 19.88 11.68
C VAL A 22 10.53 20.35 12.82
N GLU A 23 10.89 20.03 14.07
CA GLU A 23 10.13 20.42 15.26
C GLU A 23 10.07 21.95 15.46
N ARG A 24 11.21 22.65 15.24
CA ARG A 24 11.25 24.11 15.28
C ARG A 24 10.35 24.72 14.22
N TRP A 25 10.45 24.23 12.98
CA TRP A 25 9.59 24.70 11.89
C TRP A 25 8.11 24.41 12.16
N ALA A 26 7.79 23.24 12.74
CA ALA A 26 6.42 22.91 13.14
C ALA A 26 5.87 23.93 14.15
N ARG A 27 6.66 24.29 15.19
CA ARG A 27 6.27 25.33 16.18
C ARG A 27 6.06 26.67 15.51
N GLU A 28 6.96 27.11 14.63
CA GLU A 28 6.85 28.36 13.88
C GLU A 28 5.56 28.43 13.02
N LYS A 29 5.05 27.27 12.59
CA LYS A 29 3.78 27.15 11.87
C LYS A 29 2.56 26.93 12.78
N GLY A 30 2.74 26.98 14.10
CA GLY A 30 1.66 26.77 15.06
C GLY A 30 1.17 25.32 15.16
N CYS A 31 1.98 24.36 14.72
CA CYS A 31 1.63 22.95 14.87
C CYS A 31 2.01 22.47 16.27
N ASP A 32 1.11 21.77 16.92
CA ASP A 32 1.26 21.19 18.24
C ASP A 32 1.86 19.78 18.25
N GLN A 33 1.97 19.17 17.06
CA GLN A 33 2.50 17.82 16.87
C GLN A 33 3.32 17.70 15.59
N VAL A 34 4.28 16.77 15.63
CA VAL A 34 5.00 16.28 14.44
C VAL A 34 4.80 14.78 14.32
N HIS A 35 4.38 14.30 13.17
CA HIS A 35 4.20 12.88 12.91
C HIS A 35 4.73 12.45 11.54
N GLY A 36 5.09 11.17 11.41
CA GLY A 36 5.64 10.58 10.19
C GLY A 36 6.53 9.35 10.47
N PRO A 37 7.16 8.79 9.42
CA PRO A 37 7.05 9.22 8.04
C PRO A 37 5.69 8.88 7.44
N LEU A 38 5.05 9.85 6.82
CA LEU A 38 3.71 9.71 6.24
C LEU A 38 3.55 10.67 5.06
N GLY A 39 3.04 10.18 3.94
CA GLY A 39 2.67 10.98 2.79
C GLY A 39 1.33 11.69 2.95
N PHE A 40 0.79 12.20 1.88
CA PHE A 40 -0.53 12.84 1.84
C PHE A 40 -1.64 11.91 1.41
N THR A 41 -1.29 10.90 0.62
CA THR A 41 -2.24 9.92 0.05
C THR A 41 -1.75 8.51 0.34
N ASP A 42 -2.64 7.53 0.27
CA ASP A 42 -2.31 6.10 0.38
C ASP A 42 -1.42 5.59 -0.79
N MET A 43 -1.22 6.42 -1.81
CA MET A 43 -0.28 6.14 -2.91
C MET A 43 1.17 6.55 -2.58
N ASP A 44 1.38 7.26 -1.48
CA ASP A 44 2.70 7.63 -1.00
C ASP A 44 3.29 6.52 -0.13
N ARG A 45 4.61 6.58 0.05
CA ARG A 45 5.30 5.61 0.91
C ARG A 45 5.05 5.93 2.38
N GLU A 46 4.51 4.98 3.11
CA GLU A 46 4.09 5.12 4.49
C GLU A 46 4.95 4.32 5.45
N GLY A 47 5.16 4.91 6.62
CA GLY A 47 5.80 4.26 7.76
C GLY A 47 7.29 3.97 7.58
N MET A 48 7.94 3.81 8.70
CA MET A 48 9.32 3.37 8.86
C MET A 48 9.33 1.89 9.22
N LEU A 49 10.16 1.09 8.55
CA LEU A 49 10.30 -0.33 8.87
C LEU A 49 10.78 -0.50 10.32
N VAL A 50 10.09 -1.31 11.10
CA VAL A 50 10.42 -1.61 12.51
C VAL A 50 10.56 -3.11 12.78
N GLU A 51 10.01 -3.98 11.91
CA GLU A 51 10.18 -5.44 11.95
C GLU A 51 10.35 -5.97 10.52
N GLY A 52 11.13 -7.05 10.34
CA GLY A 52 11.34 -7.71 9.05
C GLY A 52 12.46 -7.09 8.23
N PHE A 53 13.52 -6.61 8.88
CA PHE A 53 14.70 -6.02 8.22
C PHE A 53 15.47 -7.02 7.35
N ASP A 54 15.34 -8.32 7.60
CA ASP A 54 15.88 -9.42 6.82
C ASP A 54 15.02 -9.76 5.58
N ARG A 55 13.83 -9.18 5.48
CA ARG A 55 12.88 -9.42 4.39
C ARG A 55 13.07 -8.38 3.28
N ARG A 56 12.87 -8.82 2.05
CA ARG A 56 12.90 -7.93 0.88
C ARG A 56 11.73 -6.94 0.94
N SER A 57 12.02 -5.66 0.77
CA SER A 57 11.00 -4.63 0.66
C SER A 57 10.33 -4.66 -0.71
N LEU A 58 9.04 -4.36 -0.75
CA LEU A 58 8.33 -4.12 -1.99
C LEU A 58 8.87 -2.84 -2.65
N PHE A 59 8.87 -2.77 -3.97
CA PHE A 59 9.47 -1.67 -4.73
C PHE A 59 8.85 -0.30 -4.44
N PHE A 60 7.63 -0.28 -3.95
CA PHE A 60 6.91 0.95 -3.59
C PHE A 60 6.96 1.29 -2.10
N THR A 61 7.67 0.53 -1.27
CA THR A 61 7.85 0.80 0.16
C THR A 61 9.27 1.29 0.46
N ASN A 62 9.43 2.04 1.57
CA ASN A 62 10.76 2.44 2.03
C ASN A 62 11.47 1.29 2.76
N TYR A 63 12.78 1.21 2.62
CA TYR A 63 13.66 0.47 3.51
C TYR A 63 14.49 1.46 4.32
N ASN A 64 14.67 1.18 5.60
CA ASN A 64 15.54 1.93 6.51
C ASN A 64 16.30 0.97 7.41
N ALA A 65 17.41 1.44 7.97
CA ALA A 65 18.21 0.65 8.90
C ALA A 65 17.53 0.54 10.29
N PRO A 66 17.82 -0.53 11.06
CA PRO A 66 17.21 -0.74 12.39
C PRO A 66 17.44 0.40 13.38
N TYR A 67 18.59 1.08 13.32
CA TYR A 67 18.94 2.18 14.24
C TYR A 67 17.96 3.36 14.19
N TYR A 68 17.17 3.51 13.12
CA TYR A 68 16.19 4.59 13.01
C TYR A 68 15.18 4.58 14.15
N LEU A 69 14.70 3.39 14.54
CA LEU A 69 13.77 3.22 15.66
C LEU A 69 14.37 3.73 16.98
N GLU A 70 15.65 3.42 17.24
CA GLU A 70 16.35 3.84 18.44
C GLU A 70 16.50 5.36 18.51
N HIS A 71 16.87 5.98 17.38
CA HIS A 71 17.02 7.44 17.29
C HIS A 71 15.69 8.17 17.54
N LEU A 72 14.59 7.74 16.89
CA LEU A 72 13.30 8.38 17.11
C LEU A 72 12.81 8.21 18.55
N THR A 73 12.98 7.02 19.12
CA THR A 73 12.62 6.76 20.53
C THR A 73 13.42 7.68 21.48
N ARG A 74 14.73 7.80 21.27
CA ARG A 74 15.59 8.69 22.04
C ARG A 74 15.20 10.16 21.93
N LEU A 75 14.72 10.58 20.75
CA LEU A 75 14.24 11.94 20.50
C LEU A 75 12.81 12.19 21.06
N GLY A 76 12.20 11.20 21.71
CA GLY A 76 10.89 11.31 22.34
C GLY A 76 9.70 11.10 21.41
N TYR A 77 9.94 10.54 20.22
CA TYR A 77 8.86 10.10 19.37
C TYR A 77 8.31 8.77 19.88
N ARG A 78 6.99 8.62 19.82
CA ARG A 78 6.27 7.40 20.20
C ARG A 78 5.49 6.84 19.02
N LYS A 79 5.06 5.60 19.13
CA LYS A 79 4.16 4.99 18.13
C LYS A 79 2.90 5.83 18.00
N ASP A 80 2.52 6.10 16.75
CA ASP A 80 1.20 6.58 16.36
C ASP A 80 0.35 5.42 15.84
N VAL A 81 0.64 4.93 14.65
CA VAL A 81 0.02 3.73 14.07
C VAL A 81 1.06 2.83 13.42
N ASP A 82 0.70 1.56 13.28
CA ASP A 82 1.49 0.59 12.53
C ASP A 82 0.74 0.11 11.28
N TRP A 83 1.50 -0.24 10.26
CA TRP A 83 1.07 -1.05 9.13
C TRP A 83 1.76 -2.40 9.20
N ILE A 84 1.03 -3.45 8.85
CA ILE A 84 1.52 -4.82 8.79
C ILE A 84 1.44 -5.36 7.37
N GLU A 85 2.40 -6.20 7.02
CA GLU A 85 2.47 -6.84 5.71
C GLU A 85 2.47 -8.35 5.88
N TYR A 86 1.62 -9.04 5.10
CA TYR A 86 1.53 -10.49 5.09
C TYR A 86 2.13 -11.07 3.81
N ARG A 87 2.82 -12.19 3.96
CA ARG A 87 3.07 -13.13 2.88
C ARG A 87 2.06 -14.26 2.99
N ILE A 88 1.32 -14.48 1.92
CA ILE A 88 0.20 -15.41 1.85
C ILE A 88 0.57 -16.54 0.90
N THR A 89 0.32 -17.79 1.28
CA THR A 89 0.38 -18.92 0.36
C THR A 89 -0.88 -18.93 -0.49
N VAL A 90 -0.71 -18.92 -1.81
CA VAL A 90 -1.85 -18.99 -2.75
C VAL A 90 -2.50 -20.35 -2.63
N PRO A 91 -3.83 -20.45 -2.44
CA PRO A 91 -4.52 -21.73 -2.41
C PRO A 91 -4.32 -22.54 -3.69
N GLU A 92 -3.95 -23.81 -3.55
CA GLU A 92 -3.72 -24.69 -4.69
C GLU A 92 -5.02 -24.99 -5.48
N PRO A 93 -4.94 -25.21 -6.80
CA PRO A 93 -6.10 -25.60 -7.61
C PRO A 93 -6.73 -26.90 -7.09
N GLY A 94 -8.06 -26.89 -6.93
CA GLY A 94 -8.79 -28.04 -6.39
C GLY A 94 -8.62 -28.28 -4.88
N GLY A 95 -7.84 -27.44 -4.19
CA GLY A 95 -7.76 -27.43 -2.74
C GLY A 95 -9.04 -26.92 -2.08
N ALA A 96 -9.33 -27.38 -0.87
CA ALA A 96 -10.59 -27.04 -0.17
C ALA A 96 -10.83 -25.53 -0.01
N GLU A 97 -9.76 -24.74 0.19
CA GLU A 97 -9.87 -23.30 0.35
C GLU A 97 -10.13 -22.58 -0.99
N ALA A 98 -9.48 -23.01 -2.08
CA ALA A 98 -9.74 -22.49 -3.43
C ALA A 98 -11.18 -22.79 -3.88
N GLU A 99 -11.66 -24.03 -3.66
CA GLU A 99 -13.05 -24.40 -3.97
C GLU A 99 -14.07 -23.62 -3.14
N ARG A 100 -13.79 -23.43 -1.85
CA ARG A 100 -14.64 -22.64 -0.96
C ARG A 100 -14.74 -21.19 -1.44
N LEU A 101 -13.60 -20.61 -1.78
CA LEU A 101 -13.51 -19.24 -2.27
C LEU A 101 -14.29 -19.07 -3.58
N HIS A 102 -14.12 -20.01 -4.49
CA HIS A 102 -14.83 -20.02 -5.78
C HIS A 102 -16.36 -20.13 -5.61
N LYS A 103 -16.85 -21.08 -4.80
CA LYS A 103 -18.28 -21.23 -4.49
C LYS A 103 -18.89 -19.97 -3.85
N LEU A 104 -18.10 -19.32 -2.97
CA LEU A 104 -18.52 -18.08 -2.34
C LEU A 104 -18.60 -16.93 -3.34
N SER A 105 -17.60 -16.81 -4.22
CA SER A 105 -17.56 -15.85 -5.32
C SER A 105 -18.79 -15.97 -6.22
N GLU A 106 -19.07 -17.17 -6.73
CA GLU A 106 -20.25 -17.42 -7.56
C GLU A 106 -21.56 -17.08 -6.86
N PHE A 107 -21.69 -17.46 -5.58
CA PHE A 107 -22.89 -17.14 -4.78
C PHE A 107 -23.10 -15.63 -4.66
N ILE A 108 -22.02 -14.86 -4.38
CA ILE A 108 -22.10 -13.40 -4.21
C ILE A 108 -22.45 -12.73 -5.54
N LEU A 109 -21.76 -13.10 -6.63
CA LEU A 109 -22.05 -12.56 -7.96
C LEU A 109 -23.52 -12.75 -8.33
N LYS A 110 -24.04 -13.97 -8.16
CA LYS A 110 -25.44 -14.28 -8.46
C LYS A 110 -26.41 -13.53 -7.56
N ARG A 111 -26.16 -13.51 -6.23
CA ARG A 111 -27.06 -12.89 -5.26
C ARG A 111 -27.16 -11.38 -5.41
N LYS A 112 -26.05 -10.75 -5.80
CA LYS A 112 -25.94 -9.29 -5.90
C LYS A 112 -26.10 -8.77 -7.33
N HIS A 113 -26.35 -9.65 -8.30
CA HIS A 113 -26.43 -9.30 -9.71
C HIS A 113 -25.17 -8.57 -10.22
N LEU A 114 -24.02 -9.08 -9.79
CA LEU A 114 -22.71 -8.55 -10.17
C LEU A 114 -22.03 -9.50 -11.15
N HIS A 115 -21.06 -8.95 -11.90
CA HIS A 115 -20.16 -9.79 -12.71
C HIS A 115 -18.76 -9.22 -12.71
N VAL A 116 -17.78 -10.06 -13.06
CA VAL A 116 -16.41 -9.63 -13.29
C VAL A 116 -16.29 -9.19 -14.74
N ALA A 117 -15.91 -7.94 -14.96
CA ALA A 117 -15.70 -7.42 -16.30
C ALA A 117 -14.52 -8.14 -16.96
N THR A 118 -14.73 -8.62 -18.17
CA THR A 118 -13.68 -9.27 -18.95
C THR A 118 -12.79 -8.22 -19.61
N VAL A 119 -11.51 -8.25 -19.30
CA VAL A 119 -10.49 -7.35 -19.88
C VAL A 119 -9.34 -8.21 -20.39
N HIS A 120 -9.02 -8.09 -21.67
CA HIS A 120 -7.94 -8.84 -22.30
C HIS A 120 -6.73 -7.98 -22.66
N HIS A 121 -6.94 -6.68 -22.83
CA HIS A 121 -5.90 -5.75 -23.23
C HIS A 121 -5.92 -4.48 -22.37
N LYS A 122 -4.74 -3.91 -22.13
CA LYS A 122 -4.59 -2.66 -21.35
C LYS A 122 -5.38 -1.48 -21.94
N SER A 123 -5.64 -1.48 -23.23
CA SER A 123 -6.47 -0.46 -23.90
C SER A 123 -7.93 -0.46 -23.42
N GLU A 124 -8.40 -1.57 -22.84
CA GLU A 124 -9.77 -1.74 -22.32
C GLU A 124 -9.93 -1.19 -20.91
N TYR A 125 -8.85 -0.74 -20.26
CA TYR A 125 -8.92 -0.11 -18.93
C TYR A 125 -9.58 1.27 -18.95
N GLY A 126 -9.61 1.95 -20.10
CA GLY A 126 -10.08 3.33 -20.23
C GLY A 126 -11.38 3.64 -19.47
N PRO A 127 -12.45 2.86 -19.63
CA PRO A 127 -13.72 3.08 -18.94
C PRO A 127 -13.64 2.95 -17.40
N PHE A 128 -12.67 2.15 -16.90
CA PHE A 128 -12.54 1.85 -15.48
C PHE A 128 -11.60 2.79 -14.73
N VAL A 129 -10.62 3.39 -15.41
CA VAL A 129 -9.56 4.19 -14.76
C VAL A 129 -10.14 5.24 -13.82
N ARG A 130 -11.06 6.07 -14.33
CA ARG A 130 -11.68 7.12 -13.53
C ARG A 130 -12.49 6.54 -12.38
N GLN A 131 -13.31 5.54 -12.63
CA GLN A 131 -14.12 4.87 -11.62
C GLN A 131 -13.27 4.24 -10.51
N VAL A 132 -12.11 3.66 -10.85
CA VAL A 132 -11.14 3.13 -9.87
C VAL A 132 -10.70 4.19 -8.89
N PHE A 133 -10.27 5.37 -9.37
CA PHE A 133 -9.77 6.42 -8.48
C PHE A 133 -10.89 7.12 -7.70
N GLU A 134 -12.08 7.28 -8.29
CA GLU A 134 -13.27 7.76 -7.58
C GLU A 134 -13.62 6.79 -6.44
N LEU A 135 -13.53 5.47 -6.69
CA LEU A 135 -13.77 4.47 -5.67
C LEU A 135 -12.65 4.44 -4.60
N VAL A 136 -11.39 4.66 -4.97
CA VAL A 136 -10.28 4.85 -4.00
C VAL A 136 -10.60 6.02 -3.09
N ASN A 137 -10.90 7.19 -3.63
CA ASN A 137 -11.23 8.37 -2.84
C ASN A 137 -12.40 8.11 -1.87
N ALA A 138 -13.47 7.46 -2.35
CA ALA A 138 -14.63 7.14 -1.51
C ALA A 138 -14.35 6.09 -0.42
N ALA A 139 -13.62 5.03 -0.76
CA ALA A 139 -13.37 3.92 0.15
C ALA A 139 -12.26 4.20 1.16
N TYR A 140 -11.26 5.05 0.80
CA TYR A 140 -10.09 5.32 1.64
C TYR A 140 -10.24 6.60 2.48
N ALA A 141 -11.24 7.44 2.21
CA ALA A 141 -11.50 8.67 2.97
C ALA A 141 -11.48 8.50 4.51
N PRO A 142 -12.01 7.39 5.10
CA PRO A 142 -11.96 7.20 6.55
C PRO A 142 -10.63 6.67 7.08
N LEU A 143 -9.65 6.32 6.21
CA LEU A 143 -8.39 5.76 6.64
C LEU A 143 -7.47 6.82 7.24
N TYR A 144 -6.61 6.38 8.17
CA TYR A 144 -5.67 7.23 8.84
C TYR A 144 -4.77 7.99 7.87
N GLY A 145 -4.77 9.32 7.99
CA GLY A 145 -3.84 10.19 7.26
C GLY A 145 -4.13 10.40 5.77
N VAL A 146 -5.12 9.73 5.22
CA VAL A 146 -5.45 9.83 3.78
C VAL A 146 -6.03 11.20 3.43
N VAL A 147 -5.58 11.75 2.31
CA VAL A 147 -6.12 12.94 1.66
C VAL A 147 -6.62 12.54 0.28
N GLU A 148 -7.77 13.05 -0.11
CA GLU A 148 -8.40 12.76 -1.41
C GLU A 148 -7.48 13.16 -2.58
N LEU A 149 -7.43 12.30 -3.59
CA LEU A 149 -6.65 12.54 -4.81
C LEU A 149 -7.36 13.56 -5.70
N SER A 150 -6.61 14.55 -6.16
CA SER A 150 -7.08 15.47 -7.19
C SER A 150 -7.09 14.82 -8.59
N ASP A 151 -7.85 15.38 -9.54
CA ASP A 151 -7.89 14.90 -10.93
C ASP A 151 -6.50 14.86 -11.57
N GLU A 152 -5.64 15.84 -11.29
CA GLU A 152 -4.25 15.87 -11.79
C GLU A 152 -3.40 14.73 -11.22
N GLN A 153 -3.58 14.41 -9.93
CA GLN A 153 -2.90 13.28 -9.29
C GLN A 153 -3.41 11.96 -9.86
N ILE A 154 -4.72 11.82 -10.08
CA ILE A 154 -5.34 10.66 -10.71
C ILE A 154 -4.73 10.39 -12.08
N GLU A 155 -4.67 11.39 -12.95
CA GLU A 155 -4.05 11.24 -14.28
C GLU A 155 -2.58 10.82 -14.19
N ARG A 156 -1.82 11.42 -13.28
CA ARG A 156 -0.41 11.09 -13.05
C ARG A 156 -0.23 9.64 -12.62
N TYR A 157 -1.03 9.18 -11.66
CA TYR A 157 -0.96 7.79 -11.17
C TYR A 157 -1.44 6.79 -12.22
N ALA A 158 -2.53 7.08 -12.93
CA ALA A 158 -3.01 6.25 -14.02
C ALA A 158 -1.92 6.04 -15.09
N ASN A 159 -1.32 7.12 -15.57
CA ASN A 159 -0.26 7.07 -16.58
C ASN A 159 0.98 6.30 -16.10
N LYS A 160 1.28 6.35 -14.81
CA LYS A 160 2.43 5.66 -14.21
C LYS A 160 2.19 4.16 -14.03
N PHE A 161 1.01 3.76 -13.57
CA PHE A 161 0.76 2.38 -13.13
C PHE A 161 0.10 1.50 -14.20
N ILE A 162 -0.77 2.03 -15.06
CA ILE A 162 -1.43 1.25 -16.11
C ILE A 162 -0.44 0.44 -16.97
N PRO A 163 0.71 0.99 -17.40
CA PRO A 163 1.67 0.22 -18.20
C PRO A 163 2.27 -0.99 -17.48
N LEU A 164 2.29 -0.98 -16.14
CA LEU A 164 2.90 -2.03 -15.33
C LEU A 164 1.94 -3.18 -15.00
N VAL A 165 0.64 -2.97 -15.17
CA VAL A 165 -0.40 -3.91 -14.73
C VAL A 165 -0.81 -4.80 -15.90
N ASP A 166 -0.74 -6.12 -15.68
CA ASP A 166 -1.20 -7.13 -16.65
C ASP A 166 -2.70 -7.38 -16.45
N PRO A 167 -3.51 -7.48 -17.53
CA PRO A 167 -4.94 -7.77 -17.45
C PRO A 167 -5.31 -9.01 -16.64
N ASP A 168 -4.50 -10.05 -16.70
CA ASP A 168 -4.74 -11.28 -15.94
C ASP A 168 -4.69 -11.10 -14.42
N PHE A 169 -4.09 -10.01 -13.94
CA PHE A 169 -3.93 -9.69 -12.53
C PHE A 169 -4.77 -8.50 -12.06
N VAL A 170 -5.80 -8.15 -12.86
CA VAL A 170 -6.78 -7.11 -12.50
C VAL A 170 -8.16 -7.73 -12.41
N CYS A 171 -8.90 -7.36 -11.39
CA CYS A 171 -10.30 -7.72 -11.22
C CYS A 171 -11.15 -6.47 -11.13
N PHE A 172 -12.09 -6.27 -12.06
CA PHE A 172 -13.13 -5.26 -11.98
C PHE A 172 -14.46 -5.95 -11.75
N VAL A 173 -15.10 -5.70 -10.62
CA VAL A 173 -16.45 -6.18 -10.32
C VAL A 173 -17.43 -5.06 -10.62
N VAL A 174 -18.39 -5.33 -11.47
CA VAL A 174 -19.36 -4.33 -11.95
C VAL A 174 -20.80 -4.81 -11.72
N ASP A 175 -21.73 -3.87 -11.66
CA ASP A 175 -23.16 -4.14 -11.58
C ASP A 175 -23.81 -4.31 -12.97
N GLU A 176 -25.14 -4.48 -13.02
CA GLU A 176 -25.90 -4.67 -14.26
C GLU A 176 -25.85 -3.47 -15.22
N GLN A 177 -25.38 -2.32 -14.75
CA GLN A 177 -25.22 -1.09 -15.53
C GLN A 177 -23.75 -0.83 -15.89
N ASP A 178 -22.88 -1.84 -15.74
CA ASP A 178 -21.42 -1.75 -15.95
C ASP A 178 -20.72 -0.67 -15.08
N GLN A 179 -21.32 -0.34 -13.92
CA GLN A 179 -20.69 0.56 -12.96
C GLN A 179 -19.79 -0.22 -12.02
N LEU A 180 -18.58 0.30 -11.80
CA LEU A 180 -17.60 -0.35 -10.93
C LEU A 180 -18.07 -0.33 -9.46
N VAL A 181 -18.16 -1.51 -8.87
CA VAL A 181 -18.53 -1.68 -7.44
C VAL A 181 -17.35 -2.14 -6.59
N ALA A 182 -16.38 -2.82 -7.19
CA ALA A 182 -15.15 -3.20 -6.52
C ALA A 182 -14.05 -3.45 -7.56
N PHE A 183 -12.81 -3.30 -7.12
CA PHE A 183 -11.66 -3.67 -7.94
C PHE A 183 -10.50 -4.20 -7.10
N GLY A 184 -9.68 -5.04 -7.72
CA GLY A 184 -8.38 -5.46 -7.23
C GLY A 184 -7.34 -5.31 -8.32
N VAL A 185 -6.27 -4.58 -8.05
CA VAL A 185 -5.10 -4.41 -8.94
C VAL A 185 -3.90 -5.05 -8.27
N THR A 186 -3.33 -6.02 -8.94
CA THR A 186 -2.16 -6.76 -8.48
C THR A 186 -1.13 -6.83 -9.61
N ALA A 187 0.10 -7.22 -9.31
CA ALA A 187 1.16 -7.41 -10.29
C ALA A 187 2.15 -8.47 -9.80
N LEU A 188 2.89 -9.07 -10.70
CA LEU A 188 4.01 -9.93 -10.33
C LEU A 188 5.15 -9.09 -9.72
N ASP A 189 5.85 -9.65 -8.73
CA ASP A 189 6.88 -8.93 -7.97
C ASP A 189 8.19 -8.79 -8.74
N PRO A 190 8.61 -7.56 -9.13
CA PRO A 190 9.88 -7.32 -9.79
C PRO A 190 11.05 -7.11 -8.83
N SER A 191 10.86 -7.32 -7.52
CA SER A 191 11.85 -6.92 -6.50
C SER A 191 13.14 -7.72 -6.56
N VAL A 192 13.12 -8.93 -7.13
CA VAL A 192 14.35 -9.74 -7.33
C VAL A 192 15.24 -9.07 -8.36
N ALA A 193 14.71 -8.77 -9.53
CA ALA A 193 15.43 -8.09 -10.61
C ALA A 193 15.90 -6.69 -10.19
N LEU A 194 15.05 -5.94 -9.50
CA LEU A 194 15.41 -4.61 -8.99
C LEU A 194 16.56 -4.67 -7.99
N LYS A 195 16.60 -5.66 -7.11
CA LYS A 195 17.71 -5.87 -6.18
C LYS A 195 18.99 -6.30 -6.91
N HIS A 196 18.87 -7.18 -7.89
CA HIS A 196 20.02 -7.69 -8.65
C HIS A 196 20.69 -6.58 -9.49
N SER A 197 19.89 -5.67 -10.03
CA SER A 197 20.36 -4.53 -10.82
C SER A 197 20.73 -3.29 -9.98
N ASP A 198 20.68 -3.35 -8.64
CA ASP A 198 20.78 -2.18 -7.74
C ASP A 198 19.83 -1.03 -8.12
N GLY A 199 18.64 -1.35 -8.63
CA GLY A 199 17.65 -0.39 -9.12
C GLY A 199 18.03 0.27 -10.45
N ARG A 200 19.10 -0.14 -11.11
CA ARG A 200 19.55 0.42 -12.39
C ARG A 200 18.87 -0.29 -13.55
N LEU A 201 18.03 0.43 -14.28
CA LEU A 201 17.34 -0.14 -15.44
C LEU A 201 18.24 -0.26 -16.67
N PHE A 202 19.26 0.57 -16.82
CA PHE A 202 20.18 0.56 -17.97
C PHE A 202 21.58 0.07 -17.57
N PRO A 203 22.27 -0.69 -18.42
CA PRO A 203 21.87 -1.05 -19.79
C PRO A 203 20.91 -2.26 -19.89
N PHE A 204 20.85 -3.19 -18.93
CA PHE A 204 20.11 -4.46 -19.05
C PHE A 204 19.13 -4.74 -17.93
N GLY A 205 19.10 -3.98 -16.82
CA GLY A 205 18.20 -4.21 -15.69
C GLY A 205 16.72 -4.14 -16.07
N TRP A 206 16.34 -3.36 -17.09
CA TRP A 206 14.98 -3.32 -17.60
C TRP A 206 14.50 -4.69 -18.14
N ALA A 207 15.40 -5.47 -18.75
CA ALA A 207 15.06 -6.80 -19.29
C ALA A 207 14.81 -7.81 -18.16
N GLU A 208 15.59 -7.74 -17.07
CA GLU A 208 15.38 -8.56 -15.88
C GLU A 208 14.06 -8.20 -15.19
N VAL A 209 13.76 -6.91 -15.05
CA VAL A 209 12.49 -6.43 -14.49
C VAL A 209 11.30 -6.89 -15.32
N LEU A 210 11.38 -6.79 -16.65
CA LEU A 210 10.31 -7.29 -17.54
C LEU A 210 10.15 -8.81 -17.42
N ASN A 211 11.25 -9.55 -17.28
CA ASN A 211 11.18 -11.00 -17.06
C ASN A 211 10.46 -11.32 -15.74
N ASP A 212 10.80 -10.64 -14.64
CA ASP A 212 10.16 -10.88 -13.34
C ASP A 212 8.66 -10.49 -13.35
N LEU A 213 8.30 -9.41 -14.06
CA LEU A 213 6.90 -9.01 -14.25
C LEU A 213 6.06 -10.05 -15.02
N HIS A 214 6.69 -11.08 -15.62
CA HIS A 214 5.98 -12.15 -16.32
C HIS A 214 6.18 -13.55 -15.70
N HIS A 215 7.22 -13.72 -14.86
CA HIS A 215 7.63 -15.05 -14.39
C HIS A 215 7.89 -15.14 -12.89
N SER A 216 7.63 -14.11 -12.11
CA SER A 216 7.78 -14.18 -10.65
C SER A 216 6.80 -15.20 -10.04
N ASP A 217 7.26 -15.96 -9.05
CA ASP A 217 6.40 -16.85 -8.26
C ASP A 217 5.63 -16.12 -7.15
N THR A 218 5.78 -14.82 -7.08
CA THR A 218 5.20 -13.96 -6.06
C THR A 218 4.40 -12.82 -6.69
N LEU A 219 3.16 -12.68 -6.25
CA LEU A 219 2.26 -11.58 -6.58
C LEU A 219 2.40 -10.48 -5.52
N ILE A 220 2.29 -9.23 -5.92
CA ILE A 220 2.13 -8.09 -5.01
C ILE A 220 0.73 -7.49 -5.16
N MET A 221 0.09 -7.22 -4.04
CA MET A 221 -1.21 -6.54 -4.00
C MET A 221 -0.97 -5.03 -3.96
N LEU A 222 -1.43 -4.33 -4.99
CA LEU A 222 -1.18 -2.90 -5.14
C LEU A 222 -2.34 -2.07 -4.59
N LEU A 223 -3.54 -2.27 -5.12
CA LEU A 223 -4.73 -1.51 -4.73
C LEU A 223 -5.96 -2.41 -4.75
N THR A 224 -6.84 -2.21 -3.78
CA THR A 224 -8.14 -2.86 -3.73
C THR A 224 -9.15 -1.96 -3.05
N ALA A 225 -10.35 -1.85 -3.61
CA ALA A 225 -11.44 -1.17 -2.94
C ALA A 225 -12.78 -1.83 -3.26
N VAL A 226 -13.70 -1.70 -2.32
CA VAL A 226 -15.11 -2.04 -2.47
C VAL A 226 -15.91 -0.79 -2.13
N ARG A 227 -16.94 -0.54 -2.92
CA ARG A 227 -17.87 0.58 -2.70
C ARG A 227 -18.40 0.58 -1.25
N PRO A 228 -18.36 1.72 -0.54
CA PRO A 228 -18.61 1.77 0.91
C PRO A 228 -19.92 1.09 1.36
N ASP A 229 -20.99 1.19 0.56
CA ASP A 229 -22.29 0.57 0.83
C ASP A 229 -22.29 -0.96 0.69
N LEU A 230 -21.25 -1.54 0.08
CA LEU A 230 -21.09 -2.97 -0.20
C LEU A 230 -19.94 -3.65 0.55
N GLN A 231 -19.16 -2.92 1.35
CA GLN A 231 -17.95 -3.44 2.02
C GLN A 231 -18.20 -4.66 2.91
N THR A 232 -19.37 -4.78 3.53
CA THR A 232 -19.70 -5.91 4.42
C THR A 232 -20.38 -7.08 3.70
N GLU A 233 -20.57 -6.99 2.39
CA GLU A 233 -21.34 -7.95 1.59
C GLU A 233 -20.50 -9.10 1.01
N GLY A 234 -19.21 -9.17 1.38
CA GLY A 234 -18.31 -10.25 1.00
C GLY A 234 -17.70 -10.15 -0.40
N ILE A 235 -17.85 -9.02 -1.10
CA ILE A 235 -17.35 -8.83 -2.48
C ILE A 235 -15.84 -9.06 -2.59
N ASN A 236 -15.08 -8.86 -1.51
CA ASN A 236 -13.66 -9.21 -1.45
C ASN A 236 -13.40 -10.66 -1.87
N ALA A 237 -14.33 -11.60 -1.60
CA ALA A 237 -14.15 -12.99 -2.00
C ALA A 237 -14.17 -13.17 -3.53
N VAL A 238 -14.90 -12.34 -4.26
CA VAL A 238 -14.91 -12.35 -5.73
C VAL A 238 -13.54 -11.95 -6.27
N MET A 239 -12.97 -10.86 -5.76
CA MET A 239 -11.65 -10.39 -6.17
C MET A 239 -10.55 -11.40 -5.81
N MET A 240 -10.62 -11.97 -4.59
CA MET A 240 -9.66 -12.99 -4.14
C MET A 240 -9.74 -14.26 -4.98
N ASP A 241 -10.94 -14.72 -5.35
CA ASP A 241 -11.13 -15.88 -6.23
C ASP A 241 -10.53 -15.62 -7.61
N HIS A 242 -10.82 -14.46 -8.21
CA HIS A 242 -10.27 -14.08 -9.51
C HIS A 242 -8.74 -14.06 -9.49
N VAL A 243 -8.13 -13.41 -8.49
CA VAL A 243 -6.67 -13.33 -8.34
C VAL A 243 -6.07 -14.70 -8.06
N CYS A 244 -6.70 -15.54 -7.22
CA CYS A 244 -6.25 -16.90 -6.94
C CYS A 244 -6.24 -17.75 -8.23
N GLN A 245 -7.28 -17.68 -9.05
CA GLN A 245 -7.33 -18.38 -10.33
C GLN A 245 -6.23 -17.88 -11.30
N SER A 246 -5.99 -16.56 -11.36
CA SER A 246 -4.91 -15.98 -12.14
C SER A 246 -3.54 -16.46 -11.67
N CYS A 247 -3.28 -16.43 -10.37
CA CYS A 247 -2.06 -16.95 -9.77
C CYS A 247 -1.83 -18.42 -10.18
N ASN A 248 -2.87 -19.25 -10.07
CA ASN A 248 -2.78 -20.66 -10.41
C ASN A 248 -2.47 -20.89 -11.90
N ARG A 249 -3.07 -20.10 -12.80
CA ARG A 249 -2.76 -20.18 -14.24
C ARG A 249 -1.31 -19.83 -14.57
N HIS A 250 -0.72 -18.90 -13.82
CA HIS A 250 0.64 -18.40 -14.04
C HIS A 250 1.70 -19.05 -13.13
N GLY A 251 1.33 -20.05 -12.32
CA GLY A 251 2.26 -20.75 -11.43
C GLY A 251 2.77 -19.89 -10.24
N VAL A 252 2.03 -18.85 -9.87
CA VAL A 252 2.33 -17.99 -8.73
C VAL A 252 1.97 -18.71 -7.44
N ARG A 253 2.91 -18.80 -6.52
CA ARG A 253 2.77 -19.56 -5.27
C ARG A 253 2.51 -18.69 -4.07
N PHE A 254 2.95 -17.44 -4.10
CA PHE A 254 2.88 -16.52 -2.98
C PHE A 254 2.25 -15.20 -3.40
N ALA A 255 1.59 -14.55 -2.43
CA ALA A 255 1.14 -13.17 -2.59
C ALA A 255 1.63 -12.35 -1.39
N GLU A 256 2.16 -11.16 -1.66
CA GLU A 256 2.52 -10.20 -0.61
C GLU A 256 1.50 -9.05 -0.60
N THR A 257 0.97 -8.77 0.58
CA THR A 257 0.15 -7.57 0.76
C THR A 257 1.05 -6.35 0.78
N GLY A 258 0.53 -5.21 0.33
CA GLY A 258 1.08 -3.92 0.71
C GLY A 258 0.94 -3.66 2.22
N PRO A 259 1.47 -2.55 2.72
CA PRO A 259 1.26 -2.13 4.10
C PRO A 259 -0.24 -1.96 4.39
N MET A 260 -0.77 -2.72 5.34
CA MET A 260 -2.17 -2.64 5.78
C MET A 260 -2.23 -2.05 7.18
N LEU A 261 -3.04 -1.02 7.36
CA LEU A 261 -3.21 -0.37 8.67
C LEU A 261 -3.66 -1.40 9.72
N GLU A 262 -2.94 -1.50 10.84
CA GLU A 262 -3.22 -2.48 11.90
C GLU A 262 -4.61 -2.32 12.54
N LEU A 263 -5.19 -1.12 12.42
CA LEU A 263 -6.52 -0.78 12.94
C LEU A 263 -7.66 -1.08 11.93
N ASN A 264 -7.35 -1.51 10.71
CA ASN A 264 -8.35 -1.84 9.70
C ASN A 264 -8.76 -3.31 9.82
N ASP A 265 -9.61 -3.61 10.79
CA ASP A 265 -10.11 -4.97 11.04
C ASP A 265 -10.78 -5.61 9.83
N HIS A 266 -11.40 -4.82 8.96
CA HIS A 266 -12.08 -5.33 7.76
C HIS A 266 -11.09 -5.93 6.77
N ILE A 267 -9.98 -5.24 6.51
CA ILE A 267 -8.96 -5.77 5.59
C ILE A 267 -8.20 -6.95 6.22
N LEU A 268 -7.93 -6.90 7.51
CA LEU A 268 -7.25 -8.00 8.20
C LEU A 268 -8.10 -9.26 8.31
N ALA A 269 -9.43 -9.11 8.44
CA ALA A 269 -10.34 -10.23 8.56
C ALA A 269 -10.39 -11.12 7.31
N GLN A 270 -10.18 -10.57 6.12
CA GLN A 270 -10.20 -11.33 4.86
C GLN A 270 -9.10 -12.40 4.79
N TRP A 271 -7.98 -12.17 5.47
CA TRP A 271 -6.83 -13.07 5.48
C TRP A 271 -6.90 -14.18 6.54
N LYS A 272 -7.93 -14.21 7.42
CA LYS A 272 -7.99 -15.13 8.58
C LYS A 272 -7.95 -16.59 8.20
N ARG A 273 -8.45 -16.97 7.05
CA ARG A 273 -8.55 -18.38 6.60
C ARG A 273 -7.40 -18.82 5.71
N LEU A 274 -6.61 -17.91 5.21
CA LEU A 274 -5.47 -18.21 4.35
C LEU A 274 -4.24 -18.49 5.20
N GLU A 275 -3.41 -19.40 4.71
CA GLU A 275 -2.07 -19.60 5.26
C GLU A 275 -1.24 -18.35 4.98
N LYS A 276 -0.76 -17.73 6.07
CA LYS A 276 -0.05 -16.46 6.00
C LYS A 276 0.99 -16.30 7.10
N GLU A 277 2.01 -15.52 6.80
CA GLU A 277 3.03 -15.05 7.73
C GLU A 277 2.97 -13.52 7.79
N GLN A 278 2.88 -12.94 8.99
CA GLN A 278 3.19 -11.51 9.14
C GLN A 278 4.71 -11.39 9.12
N HIS A 279 5.25 -10.75 8.11
CA HIS A 279 6.68 -10.75 7.88
C HIS A 279 7.33 -9.37 7.94
N LYS A 280 6.54 -8.30 7.90
CA LYS A 280 7.03 -6.93 8.07
C LYS A 280 6.04 -6.09 8.86
N ARG A 281 6.57 -5.07 9.54
CA ARG A 281 5.81 -4.03 10.23
C ARG A 281 6.45 -2.67 9.98
N ARG A 282 5.61 -1.68 9.71
CA ARG A 282 6.02 -0.29 9.55
C ARG A 282 5.31 0.56 10.57
N ARG A 283 5.93 1.65 10.98
CA ARG A 283 5.40 2.55 12.02
C ARG A 283 5.44 3.99 11.59
N CYS A 284 4.33 4.68 11.80
CA CYS A 284 4.29 6.12 11.90
C CYS A 284 4.55 6.52 13.35
N PHE A 285 5.42 7.50 13.55
CA PHE A 285 5.75 8.03 14.86
C PHE A 285 5.10 9.39 15.05
N ILE A 286 4.83 9.75 16.30
CA ILE A 286 4.28 11.05 16.68
C ILE A 286 5.04 11.61 17.88
N LYS A 287 5.18 12.93 17.90
CA LYS A 287 5.70 13.68 19.04
C LYS A 287 4.87 14.94 19.26
N ASP A 288 4.41 15.13 20.48
CA ASP A 288 3.76 16.36 20.91
C ASP A 288 4.81 17.48 21.10
N LEU A 289 4.49 18.68 20.66
CA LEU A 289 5.36 19.85 20.77
C LEU A 289 4.84 20.81 21.82
N ASP A 290 5.73 21.27 22.68
CA ASP A 290 5.41 22.35 23.62
C ASP A 290 5.45 23.70 22.88
N LEU A 291 4.29 24.33 22.71
CA LEU A 291 4.16 25.63 22.06
C LEU A 291 4.57 26.78 22.97
N SER A 292 4.70 26.56 24.28
CA SER A 292 5.09 27.60 25.24
C SER A 292 6.50 28.17 25.01
N LEU A 293 7.33 27.43 24.27
CA LEU A 293 8.70 27.84 23.91
C LEU A 293 8.78 28.88 22.77
N ILE A 294 7.67 29.22 22.11
CA ILE A 294 7.66 30.17 20.98
C ILE A 294 7.84 31.63 21.48
N HIS A 295 7.50 31.92 22.72
CA HIS A 295 7.53 33.30 23.27
C HIS A 295 8.91 33.80 23.72
N ILE A 296 9.99 33.01 23.51
CA ILE A 296 11.33 33.38 24.03
C ILE A 296 12.23 34.07 23.00
N SER A 297 11.81 34.25 21.75
CA SER A 297 12.64 34.81 20.69
C SER A 297 12.04 35.94 19.86
N GLU A 298 11.35 36.91 20.51
CA GLU A 298 11.26 38.21 19.85
C GLU A 298 12.59 38.96 20.08
N PRO A 299 13.35 39.28 19.01
CA PRO A 299 14.45 40.21 19.17
C PRO A 299 13.84 41.59 19.47
N THR A 300 14.09 42.10 20.65
CA THR A 300 13.93 43.53 20.96
C THR A 300 14.69 44.32 19.90
N ARG A 301 13.97 44.93 18.97
CA ARG A 301 14.54 45.95 18.07
C ARG A 301 14.97 47.15 18.92
N PRO A 302 16.18 47.69 18.68
CA PRO A 302 16.64 48.93 19.28
C PRO A 302 15.85 50.15 18.78
#